data_0ac671c5cde19c9de0f06cc404b11014
#
_entry.id   0ac671c5cde19c9de0f06cc404b11014
#
_cell.length_a   1.000
_cell.length_b   1.000
_cell.length_c   1.000
_cell.angle_alpha   90.00
_cell.angle_beta   90.00
_cell.angle_gamma   90.00
#
_symmetry.space_group_name_H-M   'P 1'
#
loop_
_entity.id
_entity.type
_entity.pdbx_description
1 polymer ?
#
loop_
_entity_poly.entity_id
_entity_poly.type
_entity_poly.pdbx_seq_one_letter_code
_entity_poly.pdbx_strand_id
1 'polypeptide(L)'
;MIIGITGGIGSGKSVIAKQLRQMGYEVYDTDSEAKRLIVEDAHVREQITALFGPEAYKDGVYQTAFVAQQVFADKTLLARLNAIVHPAVRQDILNRFTSPPFRGESEGGLLFIECAILYTAHLDELCDKVVVVTAPEEVRLARTIARDHSDIDKVRARMRAQNIEEDLNRADIIINNDGNTPIPILCEEILKELT
;
A
#
# COMPACT_ATOMS: atom_id res chain seq x y z
N MET A 1 13.16 -11.36 6.66
CA MET A 1 12.07 -10.71 7.41
C MET A 1 11.15 -9.97 6.45
N ILE A 2 9.86 -9.90 6.77
CA ILE A 2 8.86 -9.08 6.06
C ILE A 2 8.57 -7.84 6.89
N ILE A 3 8.71 -6.66 6.30
CA ILE A 3 8.55 -5.38 6.97
C ILE A 3 7.40 -4.61 6.31
N GLY A 4 6.34 -4.34 7.08
CA GLY A 4 5.25 -3.48 6.63
C GLY A 4 5.65 -2.00 6.67
N ILE A 5 5.34 -1.25 5.63
CA ILE A 5 5.45 0.21 5.61
C ILE A 5 4.06 0.79 5.37
N THR A 6 3.52 1.47 6.36
CA THR A 6 2.23 2.15 6.28
C THR A 6 2.33 3.60 6.75
N GLY A 7 1.22 4.31 6.76
CA GLY A 7 1.15 5.69 7.23
C GLY A 7 0.09 6.51 6.52
N GLY A 8 -0.24 7.65 7.09
CA GLY A 8 -1.29 8.52 6.60
C GLY A 8 -1.07 9.08 5.19
N ILE A 9 -2.14 9.57 4.58
CA ILE A 9 -2.09 10.31 3.30
C ILE A 9 -1.08 11.45 3.44
N GLY A 10 -0.16 11.57 2.47
CA GLY A 10 0.85 12.63 2.44
C GLY A 10 2.05 12.44 3.36
N SER A 11 2.15 11.34 4.15
CA SER A 11 3.28 11.07 5.04
C SER A 11 4.60 10.80 4.30
N GLY A 12 4.54 10.35 3.04
CA GLY A 12 5.74 10.08 2.23
C GLY A 12 6.21 8.62 2.25
N LYS A 13 5.38 7.67 2.68
CA LYS A 13 5.72 6.24 2.64
C LYS A 13 6.21 5.76 1.27
N SER A 14 5.57 6.20 0.16
CA SER A 14 5.97 5.79 -1.19
C SER A 14 7.33 6.36 -1.62
N VAL A 15 7.75 7.50 -1.04
CA VAL A 15 9.09 8.06 -1.28
C VAL A 15 10.14 7.24 -0.54
N ILE A 16 9.86 6.83 0.71
CA ILE A 16 10.70 5.90 1.48
C ILE A 16 10.80 4.54 0.76
N ALA A 17 9.67 3.98 0.34
CA ALA A 17 9.62 2.74 -0.43
C ALA A 17 10.47 2.81 -1.71
N LYS A 18 10.40 3.93 -2.45
CA LYS A 18 11.23 4.18 -3.63
C LYS A 18 12.72 4.24 -3.28
N GLN A 19 13.09 4.90 -2.19
CA GLN A 19 14.48 4.99 -1.74
C GLN A 19 15.03 3.62 -1.33
N LEU A 20 14.27 2.82 -0.60
CA LEU A 20 14.66 1.45 -0.23
C LEU A 20 14.91 0.58 -1.48
N ARG A 21 14.09 0.69 -2.53
CA ARG A 21 14.36 0.03 -3.83
C ARG A 21 15.68 0.48 -4.45
N GLN A 22 16.00 1.78 -4.38
CA GLN A 22 17.28 2.31 -4.89
C GLN A 22 18.49 1.82 -4.09
N MET A 23 18.28 1.47 -2.82
CA MET A 23 19.29 0.87 -1.94
C MET A 23 19.42 -0.66 -2.13
N GLY A 24 18.66 -1.27 -3.07
CA GLY A 24 18.74 -2.70 -3.41
C GLY A 24 17.78 -3.60 -2.66
N TYR A 25 16.87 -3.03 -1.85
CA TYR A 25 15.87 -3.83 -1.13
C TYR A 25 14.66 -4.14 -2.01
N GLU A 26 14.10 -5.34 -1.83
CA GLU A 26 12.83 -5.72 -2.44
C GLU A 26 11.68 -4.98 -1.75
N VAL A 27 10.84 -4.31 -2.53
CA VAL A 27 9.67 -3.58 -2.03
C VAL A 27 8.43 -3.96 -2.83
N TYR A 28 7.49 -4.59 -2.19
CA TYR A 28 6.18 -4.92 -2.72
C TYR A 28 5.24 -3.73 -2.54
N ASP A 29 4.86 -3.08 -3.63
CA ASP A 29 3.88 -2.00 -3.66
C ASP A 29 2.49 -2.58 -3.86
N THR A 30 1.69 -2.61 -2.80
CA THR A 30 0.38 -3.28 -2.83
C THR A 30 -0.60 -2.65 -3.81
N ASP A 31 -0.55 -1.34 -4.03
CA ASP A 31 -1.45 -0.65 -4.96
C ASP A 31 -1.13 -1.01 -6.42
N SER A 32 0.15 -1.09 -6.77
CA SER A 32 0.60 -1.47 -8.10
C SER A 32 0.33 -2.95 -8.38
N GLU A 33 0.63 -3.82 -7.41
CA GLU A 33 0.45 -5.25 -7.55
C GLU A 33 -1.04 -5.66 -7.55
N ALA A 34 -1.88 -4.98 -6.76
CA ALA A 34 -3.33 -5.18 -6.85
C ALA A 34 -3.87 -4.87 -8.26
N LYS A 35 -3.40 -3.77 -8.87
CA LYS A 35 -3.76 -3.44 -10.26
C LYS A 35 -3.27 -4.48 -11.25
N ARG A 36 -2.06 -5.00 -11.07
CA ARG A 36 -1.51 -6.08 -11.88
C ARG A 36 -2.37 -7.35 -11.76
N LEU A 37 -2.67 -7.79 -10.53
CA LEU A 37 -3.49 -8.98 -10.29
C LEU A 37 -4.90 -8.86 -10.87
N ILE A 38 -5.54 -7.70 -10.76
CA ILE A 38 -6.84 -7.44 -11.39
C ILE A 38 -6.79 -7.65 -12.91
N VAL A 39 -5.66 -7.35 -13.56
CA VAL A 39 -5.51 -7.48 -15.02
C VAL A 39 -5.02 -8.87 -15.43
N GLU A 40 -4.06 -9.45 -14.70
CA GLU A 40 -3.30 -10.61 -15.14
C GLU A 40 -3.77 -11.93 -14.51
N ASP A 41 -4.27 -11.90 -13.26
CA ASP A 41 -4.69 -13.12 -12.57
C ASP A 41 -6.07 -13.61 -13.07
N ALA A 42 -6.10 -14.80 -13.63
CA ALA A 42 -7.32 -15.36 -14.24
C ALA A 42 -8.45 -15.57 -13.22
N HIS A 43 -8.11 -15.97 -11.98
CA HIS A 43 -9.10 -16.22 -10.93
C HIS A 43 -9.69 -14.92 -10.39
N VAL A 44 -8.84 -13.88 -10.18
CA VAL A 44 -9.30 -12.54 -9.82
C VAL A 44 -10.23 -11.97 -10.89
N ARG A 45 -9.86 -12.11 -12.17
CA ARG A 45 -10.68 -11.66 -13.30
C ARG A 45 -12.04 -12.35 -13.35
N GLU A 46 -12.07 -13.68 -13.15
CA GLU A 46 -13.31 -14.45 -13.10
C GLU A 46 -14.24 -13.96 -11.98
N GLN A 47 -13.71 -13.78 -10.77
CA GLN A 47 -14.48 -13.30 -9.62
C GLN A 47 -14.99 -11.86 -9.81
N ILE A 48 -14.18 -10.96 -10.37
CA ILE A 48 -14.59 -9.58 -10.67
C ILE A 48 -15.67 -9.58 -11.77
N THR A 49 -15.53 -10.42 -12.79
CA THR A 49 -16.55 -10.57 -13.84
C THR A 49 -17.86 -11.13 -13.27
N ALA A 50 -17.80 -12.08 -12.36
CA ALA A 50 -18.99 -12.60 -11.67
C ALA A 50 -19.66 -11.54 -10.78
N LEU A 51 -18.89 -10.60 -10.22
CA LEU A 51 -19.38 -9.54 -9.34
C LEU A 51 -20.02 -8.38 -10.11
N PHE A 52 -19.39 -7.91 -11.20
CA PHE A 52 -19.77 -6.68 -11.92
C PHE A 52 -20.34 -6.92 -13.32
N GLY A 53 -20.35 -8.16 -13.80
CA GLY A 53 -20.72 -8.50 -15.16
C GLY A 53 -19.55 -8.43 -16.15
N PRO A 54 -19.79 -8.87 -17.40
CA PRO A 54 -18.78 -8.90 -18.46
C PRO A 54 -18.25 -7.50 -18.83
N GLU A 55 -19.00 -6.44 -18.54
CA GLU A 55 -18.63 -5.05 -18.77
C GLU A 55 -17.42 -4.60 -17.92
N ALA A 56 -17.07 -5.36 -16.86
CA ALA A 56 -15.88 -5.10 -16.06
C ALA A 56 -14.59 -5.27 -16.87
N TYR A 57 -14.62 -6.08 -17.94
CA TYR A 57 -13.51 -6.26 -18.87
C TYR A 57 -14.01 -6.19 -20.32
N LYS A 58 -13.47 -5.23 -21.08
CA LYS A 58 -13.76 -5.08 -22.50
C LYS A 58 -12.49 -5.40 -23.30
N ASP A 59 -12.58 -6.34 -24.23
CA ASP A 59 -11.42 -6.77 -25.05
C ASP A 59 -10.19 -7.16 -24.19
N GLY A 60 -10.45 -7.77 -23.03
CA GLY A 60 -9.41 -8.15 -22.07
C GLY A 60 -8.90 -7.02 -21.16
N VAL A 61 -9.36 -5.78 -21.36
CA VAL A 61 -8.94 -4.59 -20.61
C VAL A 61 -9.92 -4.31 -19.47
N TYR A 62 -9.40 -4.16 -18.25
CA TYR A 62 -10.19 -3.80 -17.07
C TYR A 62 -10.78 -2.39 -17.18
N GLN A 63 -12.08 -2.29 -17.02
CA GLN A 63 -12.84 -1.05 -17.14
C GLN A 63 -12.90 -0.30 -15.81
N THR A 64 -11.79 0.31 -15.40
CA THR A 64 -11.65 1.00 -14.10
C THR A 64 -12.76 2.03 -13.85
N ALA A 65 -13.13 2.83 -14.85
CA ALA A 65 -14.16 3.85 -14.70
C ALA A 65 -15.55 3.23 -14.45
N PHE A 66 -15.88 2.14 -15.15
CA PHE A 66 -17.14 1.41 -14.98
C PHE A 66 -17.23 0.85 -13.56
N VAL A 67 -16.19 0.11 -13.11
CA VAL A 67 -16.19 -0.48 -11.76
C VAL A 67 -16.18 0.60 -10.68
N ALA A 68 -15.41 1.68 -10.85
CA ALA A 68 -15.40 2.81 -9.93
C ALA A 68 -16.79 3.44 -9.77
N GLN A 69 -17.55 3.61 -10.85
CA GLN A 69 -18.92 4.12 -10.81
C GLN A 69 -19.84 3.19 -9.99
N GLN A 70 -19.73 1.87 -10.18
CA GLN A 70 -20.54 0.88 -9.46
C GLN A 70 -20.25 0.91 -7.95
N VAL A 71 -18.97 0.85 -7.56
CA VAL A 71 -18.58 0.87 -6.13
C VAL A 71 -18.84 2.20 -5.45
N PHE A 72 -18.86 3.31 -6.21
CA PHE A 72 -19.24 4.61 -5.69
C PHE A 72 -20.74 4.69 -5.38
N ALA A 73 -21.57 4.07 -6.22
CA ALA A 73 -23.02 4.00 -6.06
C ALA A 73 -23.42 3.03 -4.93
N ASP A 74 -22.67 1.93 -4.74
CA ASP A 74 -22.94 0.91 -3.75
C ASP A 74 -21.67 0.53 -2.98
N LYS A 75 -21.59 0.96 -1.71
CA LYS A 75 -20.47 0.65 -0.81
C LYS A 75 -20.29 -0.86 -0.52
N THR A 76 -21.37 -1.66 -0.67
CA THR A 76 -21.28 -3.11 -0.48
C THR A 76 -20.46 -3.75 -1.58
N LEU A 77 -20.53 -3.22 -2.80
CA LEU A 77 -19.70 -3.68 -3.94
C LEU A 77 -18.21 -3.40 -3.71
N LEU A 78 -17.86 -2.27 -3.06
CA LEU A 78 -16.48 -2.00 -2.70
C LEU A 78 -15.95 -3.05 -1.70
N ALA A 79 -16.74 -3.40 -0.68
CA ALA A 79 -16.35 -4.43 0.29
C ALA A 79 -16.16 -5.81 -0.38
N ARG A 80 -17.05 -6.15 -1.32
CA ARG A 80 -16.94 -7.40 -2.10
C ARG A 80 -15.75 -7.41 -3.04
N LEU A 81 -15.45 -6.30 -3.71
CA LEU A 81 -14.25 -6.16 -4.54
C LEU A 81 -12.97 -6.34 -3.69
N ASN A 82 -12.91 -5.69 -2.53
CA ASN A 82 -11.79 -5.83 -1.61
C ASN A 82 -11.64 -7.28 -1.11
N ALA A 83 -12.76 -8.00 -0.86
CA ALA A 83 -12.75 -9.41 -0.48
C ALA A 83 -12.20 -10.34 -1.58
N ILE A 84 -12.18 -9.91 -2.84
CA ILE A 84 -11.53 -10.60 -3.95
C ILE A 84 -10.04 -10.23 -4.01
N VAL A 85 -9.73 -8.94 -3.97
CA VAL A 85 -8.39 -8.42 -4.26
C VAL A 85 -7.42 -8.62 -3.08
N HIS A 86 -7.84 -8.38 -1.83
CA HIS A 86 -6.94 -8.49 -0.67
C HIS A 86 -6.36 -9.90 -0.48
N PRO A 87 -7.16 -11.00 -0.57
CA PRO A 87 -6.60 -12.35 -0.50
C PRO A 87 -5.64 -12.67 -1.64
N ALA A 88 -5.90 -12.16 -2.86
CA ALA A 88 -5.01 -12.35 -4.00
C ALA A 88 -3.66 -11.65 -3.78
N VAL A 89 -3.67 -10.42 -3.29
CA VAL A 89 -2.46 -9.68 -2.89
C VAL A 89 -1.69 -10.43 -1.80
N ARG A 90 -2.39 -10.89 -0.75
CA ARG A 90 -1.78 -11.67 0.34
C ARG A 90 -1.08 -12.93 -0.20
N GLN A 91 -1.74 -13.66 -1.10
CA GLN A 91 -1.18 -14.86 -1.70
C GLN A 91 0.02 -14.56 -2.61
N ASP A 92 -0.03 -13.48 -3.37
CA ASP A 92 1.08 -13.04 -4.23
C ASP A 92 2.32 -12.66 -3.39
N ILE A 93 2.13 -11.96 -2.26
CA ILE A 93 3.21 -11.67 -1.31
C ILE A 93 3.84 -12.97 -0.79
N LEU A 94 3.01 -13.93 -0.32
CA LEU A 94 3.49 -15.21 0.19
C LEU A 94 4.26 -15.99 -0.89
N ASN A 95 3.75 -16.03 -2.12
CA ASN A 95 4.40 -16.70 -3.24
C ASN A 95 5.77 -16.07 -3.55
N ARG A 96 5.87 -14.75 -3.56
CA ARG A 96 7.15 -14.04 -3.76
C ARG A 96 8.14 -14.32 -2.63
N PHE A 97 7.69 -14.28 -1.39
CA PHE A 97 8.55 -14.53 -0.23
C PHE A 97 9.07 -15.96 -0.15
N THR A 98 8.27 -16.94 -0.59
CA THR A 98 8.65 -18.36 -0.52
C THR A 98 9.41 -18.87 -1.76
N SER A 99 9.38 -18.12 -2.86
CA SER A 99 9.98 -18.50 -4.14
C SER A 99 11.43 -18.01 -4.27
N PRO A 100 12.35 -18.78 -4.87
CA PRO A 100 13.62 -18.23 -5.33
C PRO A 100 13.38 -17.16 -6.42
N PRO A 101 14.14 -16.06 -6.50
CA PRO A 101 15.45 -15.81 -5.85
C PRO A 101 15.39 -15.21 -4.46
N PHE A 102 14.19 -14.97 -3.88
CA PHE A 102 14.05 -14.24 -2.63
C PHE A 102 14.76 -14.85 -1.41
N ARG A 103 15.10 -16.16 -1.46
CA ARG A 103 15.86 -16.86 -0.41
C ARG A 103 17.33 -16.45 -0.38
N GLY A 104 17.65 -15.14 -0.30
CA GLY A 104 19.00 -14.68 0.03
C GLY A 104 19.68 -13.73 -0.94
N GLU A 105 19.02 -13.25 -2.01
CA GLU A 105 19.64 -12.34 -2.99
C GLU A 105 19.30 -10.85 -2.78
N SER A 106 18.27 -10.51 -2.00
CA SER A 106 18.07 -9.12 -1.53
C SER A 106 19.02 -8.83 -0.36
N GLU A 107 19.56 -7.61 -0.29
CA GLU A 107 20.43 -7.23 0.82
C GLU A 107 19.76 -7.53 2.17
N GLY A 108 20.40 -8.38 2.98
CA GLY A 108 19.93 -8.75 4.33
C GLY A 108 18.69 -9.64 4.41
N GLY A 109 18.13 -10.17 3.29
CA GLY A 109 16.92 -11.01 3.31
C GLY A 109 15.65 -10.28 3.77
N LEU A 110 15.56 -8.96 3.54
CA LEU A 110 14.42 -8.11 3.88
C LEU A 110 13.48 -7.94 2.70
N LEU A 111 12.16 -8.14 2.93
CA LEU A 111 11.08 -7.74 2.03
C LEU A 111 10.30 -6.61 2.70
N PHE A 112 10.15 -5.50 2.01
CA PHE A 112 9.27 -4.42 2.45
C PHE A 112 7.93 -4.51 1.72
N ILE A 113 6.82 -4.31 2.45
CA ILE A 113 5.45 -4.23 1.90
C ILE A 113 4.97 -2.80 2.12
N GLU A 114 4.87 -2.01 1.05
CA GLU A 114 4.24 -0.69 1.12
C GLU A 114 2.73 -0.82 0.93
N CYS A 115 1.96 -0.41 1.96
CA CYS A 115 0.50 -0.45 1.95
C CYS A 115 -0.10 0.71 2.74
N ALA A 116 -1.00 1.48 2.14
CA ALA A 116 -1.70 2.58 2.82
C ALA A 116 -2.76 2.10 3.83
N ILE A 117 -3.22 0.87 3.70
CA ILE A 117 -4.28 0.25 4.50
C ILE A 117 -3.82 -1.07 5.13
N LEU A 118 -2.55 -1.14 5.55
CA LEU A 118 -1.87 -2.35 5.99
C LEU A 118 -2.69 -3.11 7.04
N TYR A 119 -3.12 -2.43 8.09
CA TYR A 119 -3.90 -3.00 9.17
C TYR A 119 -5.33 -3.36 8.76
N THR A 120 -5.99 -2.50 8.00
CA THR A 120 -7.35 -2.76 7.50
C THR A 120 -7.41 -3.92 6.51
N ALA A 121 -6.32 -4.15 5.76
CA ALA A 121 -6.19 -5.27 4.84
C ALA A 121 -5.63 -6.53 5.50
N HIS A 122 -5.37 -6.51 6.81
CA HIS A 122 -4.77 -7.61 7.59
C HIS A 122 -3.43 -8.11 7.02
N LEU A 123 -2.66 -7.21 6.40
CA LEU A 123 -1.33 -7.53 5.88
C LEU A 123 -0.25 -7.42 6.96
N ASP A 124 -0.54 -6.74 8.06
CA ASP A 124 0.30 -6.69 9.26
C ASP A 124 0.55 -8.09 9.85
N GLU A 125 -0.40 -9.01 9.72
CA GLU A 125 -0.24 -10.42 10.12
C GLU A 125 0.87 -11.18 9.36
N LEU A 126 1.31 -10.67 8.20
CA LEU A 126 2.43 -11.21 7.42
C LEU A 126 3.76 -10.60 7.82
N CYS A 127 3.75 -9.48 8.55
CA CYS A 127 4.92 -8.68 8.84
C CYS A 127 5.57 -9.12 10.15
N ASP A 128 6.90 -9.22 10.13
CA ASP A 128 7.70 -9.40 11.36
C ASP A 128 7.79 -8.10 12.15
N LYS A 129 7.79 -6.96 11.46
CA LYS A 129 7.73 -5.59 12.03
C LYS A 129 6.93 -4.66 11.13
N VAL A 130 6.33 -3.63 11.73
CA VAL A 130 5.60 -2.58 11.00
C VAL A 130 6.22 -1.21 11.26
N VAL A 131 6.58 -0.54 10.17
CA VAL A 131 7.05 0.85 10.15
C VAL A 131 5.88 1.76 9.80
N VAL A 132 5.53 2.69 10.69
CA VAL A 132 4.54 3.74 10.40
C VAL A 132 5.26 5.04 10.07
N VAL A 133 5.07 5.51 8.84
CA VAL A 133 5.60 6.81 8.39
C VAL A 133 4.59 7.90 8.71
N THR A 134 5.00 8.88 9.50
CA THR A 134 4.18 10.04 9.86
C THR A 134 4.82 11.35 9.41
N ALA A 135 4.06 12.43 9.43
CA ALA A 135 4.51 13.80 9.26
C ALA A 135 3.46 14.75 9.86
N PRO A 136 3.80 15.99 10.23
CA PRO A 136 2.83 16.98 10.67
C PRO A 136 1.68 17.15 9.68
N GLU A 137 0.47 17.39 10.19
CA GLU A 137 -0.75 17.45 9.35
C GLU A 137 -0.62 18.46 8.20
N GLU A 138 -0.09 19.65 8.48
CA GLU A 138 0.09 20.72 7.48
C GLU A 138 1.07 20.29 6.36
N VAL A 139 2.13 19.55 6.71
CA VAL A 139 3.09 19.01 5.73
C VAL A 139 2.40 17.97 4.84
N ARG A 140 1.64 17.06 5.44
CA ARG A 140 0.88 16.02 4.72
C ARG A 140 -0.17 16.64 3.80
N LEU A 141 -0.88 17.66 4.29
CA LEU A 141 -1.89 18.40 3.54
C LEU A 141 -1.28 19.09 2.33
N ALA A 142 -0.20 19.85 2.53
CA ALA A 142 0.50 20.55 1.45
C ALA A 142 0.99 19.58 0.36
N ARG A 143 1.63 18.47 0.77
CA ARG A 143 2.10 17.43 -0.16
C ARG A 143 0.97 16.81 -0.97
N THR A 144 -0.17 16.54 -0.31
CA THR A 144 -1.32 15.90 -0.96
C THR A 144 -1.98 16.84 -1.96
N ILE A 145 -2.16 18.11 -1.63
CA ILE A 145 -2.71 19.12 -2.53
C ILE A 145 -1.80 19.29 -3.77
N ALA A 146 -0.49 19.40 -3.55
CA ALA A 146 0.48 19.56 -4.64
C ALA A 146 0.50 18.36 -5.60
N ARG A 147 0.32 17.13 -5.08
CA ARG A 147 0.32 15.90 -5.88
C ARG A 147 -0.99 15.69 -6.64
N ASP A 148 -2.13 15.83 -5.95
CA ASP A 148 -3.45 15.42 -6.44
C ASP A 148 -4.21 16.57 -7.09
N HIS A 149 -3.73 17.81 -6.97
CA HIS A 149 -4.45 19.04 -7.37
C HIS A 149 -5.88 19.09 -6.81
N SER A 150 -6.07 18.51 -5.63
CA SER A 150 -7.37 18.33 -4.99
C SER A 150 -7.72 19.50 -4.11
N ASP A 151 -9.03 19.70 -3.92
CA ASP A 151 -9.57 20.67 -2.98
C ASP A 151 -9.16 20.33 -1.52
N ILE A 152 -8.82 21.38 -0.75
CA ILE A 152 -8.31 21.27 0.61
C ILE A 152 -9.28 20.55 1.56
N ASP A 153 -10.59 20.82 1.43
CA ASP A 153 -11.59 20.24 2.33
C ASP A 153 -11.78 18.75 2.04
N LYS A 154 -11.69 18.35 0.77
CA LYS A 154 -11.69 16.93 0.37
C LYS A 154 -10.48 16.18 0.91
N VAL A 155 -9.30 16.81 0.85
CA VAL A 155 -8.07 16.19 1.40
C VAL A 155 -8.19 16.05 2.90
N ARG A 156 -8.62 17.08 3.62
CA ARG A 156 -8.83 17.02 5.08
C ARG A 156 -9.87 15.98 5.48
N ALA A 157 -10.95 15.84 4.71
CA ALA A 157 -11.96 14.80 4.96
C ALA A 157 -11.37 13.40 4.84
N ARG A 158 -10.52 13.15 3.80
CA ARG A 158 -9.81 11.86 3.63
C ARG A 158 -8.81 11.61 4.74
N MET A 159 -8.09 12.63 5.21
CA MET A 159 -7.13 12.51 6.32
C MET A 159 -7.83 12.16 7.64
N ARG A 160 -8.98 12.80 7.93
CA ARG A 160 -9.80 12.50 9.12
C ARG A 160 -10.44 11.11 9.09
N ALA A 161 -10.70 10.58 7.90
CA ALA A 161 -11.23 9.21 7.74
C ALA A 161 -10.18 8.11 8.00
N GLN A 162 -8.89 8.47 8.09
CA GLN A 162 -7.81 7.55 8.46
C GLN A 162 -7.63 7.55 9.99
N ASN A 163 -7.57 6.37 10.59
CA ASN A 163 -7.30 6.21 12.03
C ASN A 163 -5.80 6.09 12.29
N ILE A 164 -5.04 7.16 11.99
CA ILE A 164 -3.58 7.15 12.08
C ILE A 164 -3.08 6.96 13.52
N GLU A 165 -3.86 7.36 14.53
CA GLU A 165 -3.49 7.16 15.93
C GLU A 165 -3.48 5.66 16.30
N GLU A 166 -4.43 4.89 15.78
CA GLU A 166 -4.44 3.45 15.96
C GLU A 166 -3.24 2.79 15.27
N ASP A 167 -2.93 3.21 14.05
CA ASP A 167 -1.76 2.73 13.32
C ASP A 167 -0.46 3.01 14.11
N LEU A 168 -0.31 4.22 14.66
CA LEU A 168 0.84 4.60 15.48
C LEU A 168 0.97 3.76 16.75
N ASN A 169 -0.14 3.43 17.40
CA ASN A 169 -0.15 2.61 18.62
C ASN A 169 0.23 1.13 18.35
N ARG A 170 0.11 0.68 17.12
CA ARG A 170 0.43 -0.68 16.68
C ARG A 170 1.79 -0.79 15.99
N ALA A 171 2.48 0.33 15.78
CA ALA A 171 3.76 0.39 15.10
C ALA A 171 4.90 -0.19 15.95
N ASP A 172 5.79 -0.96 15.32
CA ASP A 172 7.08 -1.32 15.93
C ASP A 172 8.09 -0.19 15.78
N ILE A 173 8.04 0.55 14.65
CA ILE A 173 8.93 1.64 14.32
C ILE A 173 8.11 2.83 13.81
N ILE A 174 8.37 4.03 14.32
CA ILE A 174 7.73 5.26 13.87
C ILE A 174 8.78 6.17 13.25
N ILE A 175 8.57 6.56 11.99
CA ILE A 175 9.45 7.46 11.23
C ILE A 175 8.75 8.79 10.97
N ASN A 176 9.32 9.86 11.48
CA ASN A 176 8.80 11.21 11.25
C ASN A 176 9.44 11.84 10.01
N ASN A 177 8.70 11.88 8.91
CA ASN A 177 9.11 12.51 7.65
C ASN A 177 8.56 13.95 7.57
N ASP A 178 9.03 14.84 8.42
CA ASP A 178 8.62 16.25 8.48
C ASP A 178 9.13 17.10 7.31
N GLY A 179 10.08 16.57 6.51
CA GLY A 179 10.70 17.25 5.38
C GLY A 179 12.06 17.89 5.70
N ASN A 180 12.50 17.83 6.96
CA ASN A 180 13.81 18.37 7.38
C ASN A 180 14.92 17.31 7.25
N THR A 181 14.59 16.04 7.52
CA THR A 181 15.51 14.92 7.39
C THR A 181 15.50 14.38 5.97
N PRO A 182 16.67 14.22 5.30
CA PRO A 182 16.76 13.60 3.98
C PRO A 182 16.23 12.17 3.99
N ILE A 183 15.52 11.77 2.93
CA ILE A 183 14.91 10.44 2.81
C ILE A 183 15.93 9.29 2.98
N PRO A 184 17.16 9.36 2.42
CA PRO A 184 18.16 8.31 2.67
C PRO A 184 18.46 8.10 4.15
N ILE A 185 18.55 9.18 4.94
CA ILE A 185 18.79 9.09 6.38
C ILE A 185 17.62 8.40 7.10
N LEU A 186 16.37 8.73 6.74
CA LEU A 186 15.19 8.06 7.29
C LEU A 186 15.19 6.56 6.95
N CYS A 187 15.65 6.17 5.76
CA CYS A 187 15.80 4.75 5.41
C CYS A 187 16.91 4.06 6.23
N GLU A 188 18.04 4.74 6.47
CA GLU A 188 19.11 4.23 7.33
C GLU A 188 18.62 4.04 8.79
N GLU A 189 17.79 4.97 9.30
CA GLU A 189 17.15 4.83 10.62
C GLU A 189 16.27 3.58 10.67
N ILE A 190 15.41 3.35 9.65
CA ILE A 190 14.59 2.15 9.56
C ILE A 190 15.48 0.89 9.61
N LEU A 191 16.52 0.83 8.78
CA LEU A 191 17.39 -0.34 8.67
C LEU A 191 18.13 -0.63 9.96
N LYS A 192 18.54 0.41 10.69
CA LYS A 192 19.21 0.27 11.99
C LYS A 192 18.29 -0.31 13.07
N GLU A 193 16.99 0.04 13.06
CA GLU A 193 16.00 -0.50 14.01
C GLU A 193 15.60 -1.96 13.67
N LEU A 194 15.96 -2.44 12.47
CA LEU A 194 15.70 -3.82 12.03
C LEU A 194 16.84 -4.78 12.35
N THR A 195 18.03 -4.28 12.66
CA THR A 195 19.22 -5.08 13.03
C THR A 195 19.38 -5.21 14.52
#